data_47be1d5b2a9b8461ed923067490c1622
#
_entry.id   47be1d5b2a9b8461ed923067490c1622
#
_cell.length_a   1.000
_cell.length_b   1.000
_cell.length_c   1.000
_cell.angle_alpha   90.00
_cell.angle_beta   90.00
_cell.angle_gamma   90.00
#
_symmetry.space_group_name_H-M   'P 1'
#
loop_
_entity.id
_entity.type
_entity.pdbx_description
1 polymer ?
#
loop_
_entity_poly.entity_id
_entity_poly.type
_entity_poly.pdbx_seq_one_letter_code
_entity_poly.pdbx_strand_id
1 'polypeptide(L)'
;LPQFLPARRRPAVLLVAFSALAFAVGPVAAQDVARMDQVVRASSEADAFSGAVLVARDGRILLDQGYGLANREWNIPNDGDTKFRLGSLTKQFTAVAVMLLNQQGKIDLDAPIKTWLPQAPAAWDAVTTRHLLSHTAGIPNFTAFDDYEALKTQPATTVELIARFSDRPLDFAPGARFAYSNSGYILLSAIIEAASGQTYADFVTANLFAPLGMTDSGYDRHDAILPRRASGYAPGATGIVNADYVDMSIPTGAGALYSTTHDLLKWEQGLFGGRVLNPQSMTALTTPVRNDYAMGLLVAQADGKKLVWHNGAIEGFNTYMAYDPGDRTAVIVLGNLNGEAPDKLGAALVTLARGGTVTLPSERRAVALSPDVLKAYEGVYNLAPTFALTISVVDGKLMAQATGQPAFALTAEAEDAFYLTAVDAQITFTRNAAGAVEGLILHQGGRDMPARRQ
;
A
#
# COMPACT_ATOMS: atom_id res chain seq x y z
N LEU A 1 60.10 -51.73 -44.43
CA LEU A 1 58.67 -51.91 -44.21
C LEU A 1 58.20 -50.79 -43.25
N PRO A 2 57.35 -49.85 -43.67
CA PRO A 2 56.85 -48.79 -42.79
C PRO A 2 55.63 -49.28 -41.97
N GLN A 3 55.64 -48.99 -40.66
CA GLN A 3 54.54 -49.28 -39.72
C GLN A 3 53.45 -48.23 -39.87
N PHE A 4 52.21 -48.66 -40.09
CA PHE A 4 51.02 -47.86 -40.07
C PHE A 4 50.56 -47.63 -38.61
N LEU A 5 50.46 -46.36 -38.17
CA LEU A 5 49.81 -45.94 -36.93
C LEU A 5 48.30 -45.68 -37.19
N PRO A 6 47.37 -46.09 -36.30
CA PRO A 6 45.97 -45.89 -36.51
C PRO A 6 45.56 -44.47 -36.17
N ALA A 7 44.69 -43.88 -36.99
CA ALA A 7 44.09 -42.54 -36.81
C ALA A 7 43.19 -42.49 -35.60
N ARG A 8 43.44 -41.57 -34.65
CA ARG A 8 42.60 -41.25 -33.56
C ARG A 8 41.39 -40.44 -34.08
N ARG A 9 40.19 -41.02 -33.94
CA ARG A 9 38.93 -40.32 -34.14
C ARG A 9 38.70 -39.31 -32.96
N ARG A 10 38.55 -38.03 -33.27
CA ARG A 10 38.13 -36.98 -32.32
C ARG A 10 36.61 -37.08 -32.09
N PRO A 11 36.10 -36.98 -30.85
CA PRO A 11 34.66 -36.90 -30.62
C PRO A 11 34.14 -35.53 -31.08
N ALA A 12 33.06 -35.54 -31.85
CA ALA A 12 32.32 -34.35 -32.22
C ALA A 12 31.57 -33.82 -30.97
N VAL A 13 31.93 -32.65 -30.48
CA VAL A 13 31.19 -31.94 -29.43
C VAL A 13 30.01 -31.27 -30.10
N LEU A 14 28.80 -31.80 -29.83
CA LEU A 14 27.55 -31.20 -30.24
C LEU A 14 27.31 -29.97 -29.32
N LEU A 15 27.54 -28.76 -29.83
CA LEU A 15 27.15 -27.54 -29.15
C LEU A 15 25.62 -27.40 -29.30
N VAL A 16 24.87 -27.72 -28.24
CA VAL A 16 23.45 -27.36 -28.13
C VAL A 16 23.39 -25.89 -27.76
N ALA A 17 23.09 -25.04 -28.74
CA ALA A 17 22.81 -23.63 -28.49
C ALA A 17 21.44 -23.52 -27.79
N PHE A 18 21.41 -23.28 -26.48
CA PHE A 18 20.25 -22.82 -25.78
C PHE A 18 19.97 -21.36 -26.19
N SER A 19 19.03 -21.16 -27.10
CA SER A 19 18.46 -19.85 -27.37
C SER A 19 17.59 -19.46 -26.15
N ALA A 20 18.16 -18.67 -25.24
CA ALA A 20 17.39 -17.98 -24.26
C ALA A 20 16.52 -16.97 -25.00
N LEU A 21 15.21 -17.25 -25.15
CA LEU A 21 14.22 -16.23 -25.50
C LEU A 21 14.16 -15.25 -24.33
N ALA A 22 14.94 -14.19 -24.41
CA ALA A 22 14.71 -13.00 -23.60
C ALA A 22 13.40 -12.39 -24.11
N PHE A 23 12.33 -12.52 -23.35
CA PHE A 23 11.14 -11.71 -23.54
C PHE A 23 11.55 -10.26 -23.31
N ALA A 24 11.83 -9.54 -24.38
CA ALA A 24 12.04 -8.11 -24.34
C ALA A 24 10.72 -7.48 -23.89
N VAL A 25 10.65 -7.06 -22.63
CA VAL A 25 9.60 -6.15 -22.16
C VAL A 25 9.76 -4.87 -23.00
N GLY A 26 8.79 -4.58 -23.87
CA GLY A 26 8.83 -3.41 -24.73
C GLY A 26 9.00 -2.12 -23.93
N PRO A 27 9.63 -1.08 -24.46
CA PRO A 27 9.72 0.21 -23.79
C PRO A 27 8.32 0.74 -23.54
N VAL A 28 8.06 1.24 -22.30
CA VAL A 28 6.84 2.00 -21.99
C VAL A 28 6.79 3.16 -22.99
N ALA A 29 5.67 3.30 -23.71
CA ALA A 29 5.54 4.32 -24.74
C ALA A 29 5.55 5.72 -24.07
N ALA A 30 6.08 6.72 -24.76
CA ALA A 30 6.05 8.11 -24.29
C ALA A 30 4.62 8.59 -23.98
N GLN A 31 3.63 8.02 -24.66
CA GLN A 31 2.21 8.28 -24.44
C GLN A 31 1.73 7.80 -23.06
N ASP A 32 2.25 6.67 -22.56
CA ASP A 32 1.90 6.13 -21.23
C ASP A 32 2.44 7.04 -20.12
N VAL A 33 3.66 7.58 -20.30
CA VAL A 33 4.26 8.52 -19.33
C VAL A 33 3.46 9.83 -19.28
N ALA A 34 3.08 10.37 -20.44
CA ALA A 34 2.23 11.57 -20.50
C ALA A 34 0.87 11.31 -19.84
N ARG A 35 0.33 10.09 -19.98
CA ARG A 35 -0.94 9.71 -19.33
C ARG A 35 -0.80 9.62 -17.82
N MET A 36 0.31 9.09 -17.29
CA MET A 36 0.60 9.07 -15.85
C MET A 36 0.58 10.50 -15.27
N ASP A 37 1.32 11.43 -15.89
CA ASP A 37 1.33 12.85 -15.47
C ASP A 37 -0.08 13.47 -15.52
N GLN A 38 -0.83 13.22 -16.59
CA GLN A 38 -2.20 13.75 -16.77
C GLN A 38 -3.14 13.26 -15.66
N VAL A 39 -3.06 11.97 -15.27
CA VAL A 39 -3.90 11.40 -14.20
C VAL A 39 -3.60 12.09 -12.86
N VAL A 40 -2.32 12.32 -12.54
CA VAL A 40 -1.95 12.97 -11.28
C VAL A 40 -2.31 14.46 -11.30
N ARG A 41 -2.08 15.17 -12.42
CA ARG A 41 -2.47 16.57 -12.59
C ARG A 41 -3.97 16.78 -12.38
N ALA A 42 -4.79 15.94 -12.99
CA ALA A 42 -6.24 16.03 -12.83
C ALA A 42 -6.69 15.96 -11.36
N SER A 43 -6.02 15.12 -10.55
CA SER A 43 -6.29 15.04 -9.12
C SER A 43 -5.76 16.27 -8.35
N SER A 44 -4.61 16.80 -8.75
CA SER A 44 -4.01 17.99 -8.10
C SER A 44 -4.78 19.26 -8.44
N GLU A 45 -5.21 19.45 -9.68
CA GLU A 45 -6.00 20.60 -10.13
C GLU A 45 -7.42 20.61 -9.51
N ALA A 46 -7.91 19.45 -9.09
CA ALA A 46 -9.16 19.30 -8.33
C ALA A 46 -8.97 19.50 -6.80
N ASP A 47 -7.82 19.97 -6.34
CA ASP A 47 -7.43 20.07 -4.91
C ASP A 47 -7.63 18.76 -4.11
N ALA A 48 -7.59 17.61 -4.79
CA ALA A 48 -7.69 16.30 -4.16
C ALA A 48 -6.32 15.70 -3.80
N PHE A 49 -5.24 16.16 -4.45
CA PHE A 49 -3.87 15.70 -4.23
C PHE A 49 -2.88 16.85 -4.19
N SER A 50 -1.98 16.81 -3.23
CA SER A 50 -0.75 17.60 -3.16
C SER A 50 0.36 16.68 -2.66
N GLY A 51 1.52 16.61 -3.36
CA GLY A 51 2.57 15.68 -3.00
C GLY A 51 3.59 15.44 -4.11
N ALA A 52 4.33 14.34 -4.01
CA ALA A 52 5.29 13.89 -5.00
C ALA A 52 4.98 12.46 -5.47
N VAL A 53 5.24 12.20 -6.75
CA VAL A 53 4.99 10.91 -7.40
C VAL A 53 6.23 10.47 -8.14
N LEU A 54 6.60 9.19 -7.97
CA LEU A 54 7.65 8.56 -8.75
C LEU A 54 7.15 7.21 -9.27
N VAL A 55 7.33 6.99 -10.58
CA VAL A 55 7.13 5.69 -11.22
C VAL A 55 8.44 5.29 -11.90
N ALA A 56 8.92 4.10 -11.59
CA ALA A 56 10.11 3.54 -12.23
C ALA A 56 9.85 2.11 -12.69
N ARG A 57 10.53 1.69 -13.76
CA ARG A 57 10.48 0.32 -14.26
C ARG A 57 11.88 -0.12 -14.68
N ASP A 58 12.27 -1.30 -14.22
CA ASP A 58 13.57 -1.88 -14.55
C ASP A 58 14.75 -0.92 -14.29
N GLY A 59 14.68 -0.16 -13.19
CA GLY A 59 15.69 0.83 -12.79
C GLY A 59 15.60 2.17 -13.53
N ARG A 60 14.72 2.30 -14.54
CA ARG A 60 14.51 3.55 -15.29
C ARG A 60 13.33 4.32 -14.70
N ILE A 61 13.54 5.58 -14.33
CA ILE A 61 12.48 6.49 -13.93
C ILE A 61 11.63 6.86 -15.16
N LEU A 62 10.32 6.69 -15.05
CA LEU A 62 9.32 7.03 -16.06
C LEU A 62 8.64 8.37 -15.72
N LEU A 63 8.26 8.56 -14.45
CA LEU A 63 7.69 9.78 -13.92
C LEU A 63 8.40 10.12 -12.60
N ASP A 64 8.78 11.40 -12.41
CA ASP A 64 9.34 11.94 -11.17
C ASP A 64 8.91 13.39 -11.09
N GLN A 65 7.85 13.68 -10.34
CA GLN A 65 7.22 14.98 -10.38
C GLN A 65 6.55 15.33 -9.04
N GLY A 66 6.71 16.60 -8.63
CA GLY A 66 5.93 17.20 -7.56
C GLY A 66 4.66 17.88 -8.09
N TYR A 67 3.60 17.84 -7.29
CA TYR A 67 2.29 18.42 -7.57
C TYR A 67 1.80 19.19 -6.35
N GLY A 68 1.19 20.35 -6.56
CA GLY A 68 0.74 21.21 -5.46
C GLY A 68 1.91 21.74 -4.61
N LEU A 69 1.62 22.09 -3.38
CA LEU A 69 2.53 22.83 -2.50
C LEU A 69 2.97 22.00 -1.28
N ALA A 70 4.27 21.92 -1.05
CA ALA A 70 4.87 21.38 0.18
C ALA A 70 4.57 22.27 1.39
N ASN A 71 4.45 23.58 1.15
CA ASN A 71 4.02 24.54 2.15
C ASN A 71 3.13 25.59 1.48
N ARG A 72 1.85 25.64 1.88
CA ARG A 72 0.85 26.56 1.30
C ARG A 72 1.04 27.99 1.78
N GLU A 73 1.49 28.17 3.00
CA GLU A 73 1.72 29.50 3.59
C GLU A 73 2.84 30.26 2.89
N TRP A 74 3.84 29.55 2.39
CA TRP A 74 5.01 30.10 1.73
C TRP A 74 5.04 29.86 0.22
N ASN A 75 4.00 29.23 -0.33
CA ASN A 75 3.91 28.84 -1.75
C ASN A 75 5.12 28.01 -2.24
N ILE A 76 5.63 27.12 -1.38
CA ILE A 76 6.74 26.23 -1.73
C ILE A 76 6.20 25.02 -2.45
N PRO A 77 6.62 24.74 -3.71
CA PRO A 77 6.13 23.57 -4.44
C PRO A 77 6.69 22.27 -3.87
N ASN A 78 5.95 21.17 -4.09
CA ASN A 78 6.46 19.82 -3.91
C ASN A 78 7.43 19.43 -5.02
N ASP A 79 8.38 18.55 -4.72
CA ASP A 79 9.25 17.87 -5.68
C ASP A 79 9.69 16.50 -5.14
N GLY A 80 10.51 15.76 -5.91
CA GLY A 80 11.00 14.43 -5.53
C GLY A 80 11.87 14.38 -4.28
N ASP A 81 12.47 15.52 -3.86
CA ASP A 81 13.29 15.63 -2.64
C ASP A 81 12.50 16.14 -1.43
N THR A 82 11.21 16.47 -1.60
CA THR A 82 10.34 16.84 -0.48
C THR A 82 10.17 15.65 0.45
N LYS A 83 10.32 15.88 1.76
CA LYS A 83 10.20 14.87 2.81
C LYS A 83 8.78 14.80 3.32
N PHE A 84 8.19 13.59 3.27
CA PHE A 84 6.83 13.33 3.72
C PHE A 84 6.84 12.35 4.89
N ARG A 85 5.92 12.53 5.85
CA ARG A 85 5.61 11.49 6.82
C ARG A 85 5.01 10.30 6.10
N LEU A 86 5.51 9.11 6.41
CA LEU A 86 5.12 7.88 5.72
C LEU A 86 3.84 7.25 6.26
N GLY A 87 3.47 7.58 7.51
CA GLY A 87 2.41 6.85 8.19
C GLY A 87 2.68 5.34 8.17
N SER A 88 1.67 4.54 7.89
CA SER A 88 1.80 3.07 7.95
C SER A 88 2.75 2.45 6.93
N LEU A 89 3.26 3.16 5.92
CA LEU A 89 4.40 2.66 5.13
C LEU A 89 5.62 2.35 6.01
N THR A 90 5.73 2.98 7.21
CA THR A 90 6.73 2.65 8.23
C THR A 90 6.76 1.17 8.56
N LYS A 91 5.61 0.49 8.54
CA LYS A 91 5.50 -0.91 8.99
C LYS A 91 6.38 -1.88 8.21
N GLN A 92 6.58 -1.66 6.92
CA GLN A 92 7.48 -2.50 6.14
C GLN A 92 8.94 -2.39 6.61
N PHE A 93 9.39 -1.19 7.01
CA PHE A 93 10.74 -0.99 7.55
C PHE A 93 10.88 -1.67 8.91
N THR A 94 9.86 -1.57 9.76
CA THR A 94 9.80 -2.27 11.05
C THR A 94 9.83 -3.79 10.85
N ALA A 95 9.04 -4.31 9.91
CA ALA A 95 9.03 -5.73 9.60
C ALA A 95 10.39 -6.21 9.07
N VAL A 96 11.01 -5.46 8.17
CA VAL A 96 12.35 -5.79 7.63
C VAL A 96 13.42 -5.71 8.74
N ALA A 97 13.33 -4.75 9.67
CA ALA A 97 14.22 -4.67 10.83
C ALA A 97 14.11 -5.93 11.70
N VAL A 98 12.89 -6.40 11.99
CA VAL A 98 12.66 -7.67 12.70
C VAL A 98 13.21 -8.86 11.91
N MET A 99 12.95 -8.93 10.60
CA MET A 99 13.46 -10.02 9.74
C MET A 99 15.00 -10.03 9.69
N LEU A 100 15.65 -8.87 9.71
CA LEU A 100 17.10 -8.77 9.76
C LEU A 100 17.65 -9.30 11.10
N LEU A 101 17.01 -8.96 12.23
CA LEU A 101 17.35 -9.50 13.53
C LEU A 101 17.06 -11.02 13.63
N ASN A 102 16.02 -11.50 13.00
CA ASN A 102 15.74 -12.94 12.87
C ASN A 102 16.83 -13.64 12.07
N GLN A 103 17.25 -13.08 10.94
CA GLN A 103 18.34 -13.59 10.12
C GLN A 103 19.68 -13.64 10.86
N GLN A 104 19.88 -12.73 11.83
CA GLN A 104 21.05 -12.71 12.73
C GLN A 104 20.91 -13.66 13.93
N GLY A 105 19.81 -14.40 14.06
CA GLY A 105 19.52 -15.30 15.19
C GLY A 105 19.21 -14.59 16.50
N LYS A 106 18.94 -13.26 16.48
CA LYS A 106 18.59 -12.45 17.66
C LYS A 106 17.10 -12.47 17.99
N ILE A 107 16.25 -12.72 17.00
CA ILE A 107 14.80 -12.85 17.16
C ILE A 107 14.37 -14.19 16.56
N ASP A 108 13.63 -14.99 17.33
CA ASP A 108 12.84 -16.10 16.82
C ASP A 108 11.40 -15.60 16.61
N LEU A 109 10.90 -15.68 15.37
CA LEU A 109 9.58 -15.18 15.04
C LEU A 109 8.45 -15.94 15.73
N ASP A 110 8.68 -17.18 16.10
CA ASP A 110 7.68 -18.09 16.69
C ASP A 110 7.82 -18.22 18.21
N ALA A 111 8.87 -17.64 18.81
CA ALA A 111 9.00 -17.55 20.26
C ALA A 111 8.00 -16.52 20.84
N PRO A 112 7.51 -16.73 22.07
CA PRO A 112 6.69 -15.76 22.78
C PRO A 112 7.37 -14.40 22.90
N ILE A 113 6.62 -13.32 22.70
CA ILE A 113 7.16 -11.94 22.79
C ILE A 113 7.74 -11.62 24.17
N LYS A 114 7.34 -12.33 25.22
CA LYS A 114 7.91 -12.23 26.56
C LYS A 114 9.40 -12.50 26.62
N THR A 115 9.97 -13.21 25.64
CA THR A 115 11.42 -13.41 25.53
C THR A 115 12.17 -12.08 25.48
N TRP A 116 11.61 -11.08 24.82
CA TRP A 116 12.19 -9.73 24.69
C TRP A 116 11.49 -8.69 25.57
N LEU A 117 10.23 -8.95 25.93
CA LEU A 117 9.39 -8.07 26.74
C LEU A 117 8.92 -8.82 28.01
N PRO A 118 9.81 -9.05 28.98
CA PRO A 118 9.49 -9.88 30.15
C PRO A 118 8.37 -9.32 31.03
N GLN A 119 8.08 -8.01 30.90
CA GLN A 119 6.97 -7.35 31.60
C GLN A 119 5.62 -7.48 30.89
N ALA A 120 5.56 -8.15 29.75
CA ALA A 120 4.31 -8.35 29.01
C ALA A 120 3.29 -9.12 29.89
N PRO A 121 1.99 -8.76 29.82
CA PRO A 121 0.94 -9.41 30.61
C PRO A 121 0.86 -10.92 30.37
N ALA A 122 0.36 -11.69 31.36
CA ALA A 122 0.13 -13.13 31.21
C ALA A 122 -0.82 -13.46 30.05
N ALA A 123 -1.78 -12.57 29.75
CA ALA A 123 -2.69 -12.72 28.60
C ALA A 123 -1.96 -12.81 27.23
N TRP A 124 -0.70 -12.36 27.17
CA TRP A 124 0.10 -12.36 25.93
C TRP A 124 1.09 -13.54 25.85
N ASP A 125 1.00 -14.54 26.74
CA ASP A 125 1.96 -15.68 26.77
C ASP A 125 2.02 -16.47 25.46
N ALA A 126 0.91 -16.52 24.70
CA ALA A 126 0.84 -17.18 23.40
C ALA A 126 1.10 -16.24 22.21
N VAL A 127 1.34 -14.94 22.45
CA VAL A 127 1.61 -13.98 21.39
C VAL A 127 3.06 -14.13 20.93
N THR A 128 3.27 -14.28 19.62
CA THR A 128 4.59 -14.36 18.99
C THR A 128 4.89 -13.11 18.16
N THR A 129 6.17 -12.89 17.84
CA THR A 129 6.59 -11.80 16.93
C THR A 129 5.92 -11.94 15.56
N ARG A 130 5.72 -13.16 15.05
CA ARG A 130 4.98 -13.42 13.79
C ARG A 130 3.53 -12.93 13.86
N HIS A 131 2.85 -13.15 14.98
CA HIS A 131 1.48 -12.66 15.19
C HIS A 131 1.41 -11.12 15.12
N LEU A 132 2.40 -10.41 15.70
CA LEU A 132 2.46 -8.95 15.63
C LEU A 132 2.68 -8.47 14.19
N LEU A 133 3.65 -9.05 13.48
CA LEU A 133 4.01 -8.71 12.09
C LEU A 133 2.82 -8.86 11.13
N SER A 134 1.96 -9.87 11.36
CA SER A 134 0.85 -10.22 10.47
C SER A 134 -0.53 -9.75 10.95
N HIS A 135 -0.59 -8.93 11.99
CA HIS A 135 -1.84 -8.44 12.59
C HIS A 135 -2.79 -9.56 13.04
N THR A 136 -2.23 -10.65 13.56
CA THR A 136 -2.99 -11.80 14.07
C THR A 136 -2.83 -12.02 15.57
N ALA A 137 -2.28 -11.04 16.29
CA ALA A 137 -1.99 -11.15 17.72
C ALA A 137 -3.21 -11.05 18.63
N GLY A 138 -4.29 -10.42 18.18
CA GLY A 138 -5.47 -10.13 19.00
C GLY A 138 -5.28 -8.97 19.97
N ILE A 139 -4.14 -8.29 19.97
CA ILE A 139 -3.89 -7.12 20.82
C ILE A 139 -4.71 -5.94 20.31
N PRO A 140 -5.56 -5.30 21.17
CA PRO A 140 -6.41 -4.19 20.78
C PRO A 140 -5.63 -3.04 20.17
N ASN A 141 -6.20 -2.41 19.14
CA ASN A 141 -5.59 -1.27 18.49
C ASN A 141 -5.80 0.01 19.31
N PHE A 142 -4.75 0.53 19.94
CA PHE A 142 -4.84 1.71 20.81
C PHE A 142 -5.32 2.97 20.08
N THR A 143 -5.13 3.07 18.77
CA THR A 143 -5.62 4.21 17.98
C THR A 143 -7.14 4.18 17.75
N ALA A 144 -7.83 3.14 18.18
CA ALA A 144 -9.29 3.03 18.16
C ALA A 144 -9.93 3.30 19.53
N PHE A 145 -9.15 3.68 20.55
CA PHE A 145 -9.68 4.00 21.87
C PHE A 145 -10.23 5.43 21.91
N ASP A 146 -11.27 5.64 22.70
CA ASP A 146 -11.99 6.93 22.78
C ASP A 146 -11.09 8.10 23.22
N ASP A 147 -10.01 7.82 23.96
CA ASP A 147 -9.06 8.81 24.46
C ASP A 147 -7.90 9.08 23.52
N TYR A 148 -7.81 8.37 22.37
CA TYR A 148 -6.70 8.51 21.44
C TYR A 148 -6.50 9.93 20.94
N GLU A 149 -7.57 10.61 20.54
CA GLU A 149 -7.52 11.98 20.02
C GLU A 149 -6.92 12.99 21.02
N ALA A 150 -7.21 12.79 22.32
CA ALA A 150 -6.64 13.62 23.38
C ALA A 150 -5.17 13.29 23.68
N LEU A 151 -4.82 12.00 23.57
CA LEU A 151 -3.49 11.51 23.92
C LEU A 151 -2.48 11.57 22.78
N LYS A 152 -2.91 11.58 21.52
CA LYS A 152 -2.02 11.63 20.37
C LYS A 152 -1.14 12.89 20.29
N THR A 153 -1.56 13.96 20.97
CA THR A 153 -0.85 15.25 21.01
C THR A 153 0.20 15.34 22.12
N GLN A 154 0.24 14.36 23.02
CA GLN A 154 1.17 14.32 24.16
C GLN A 154 2.34 13.39 23.86
N PRO A 155 3.61 13.84 24.05
CA PRO A 155 4.73 12.96 23.87
C PRO A 155 4.65 11.77 24.84
N ALA A 156 5.06 10.60 24.38
CA ALA A 156 5.07 9.39 25.19
C ALA A 156 6.29 8.51 24.87
N THR A 157 6.82 7.85 25.90
CA THR A 157 7.81 6.80 25.72
C THR A 157 7.16 5.50 25.22
N THR A 158 7.94 4.61 24.65
CA THR A 158 7.46 3.27 24.22
C THR A 158 6.79 2.51 25.38
N VAL A 159 7.30 2.64 26.59
CA VAL A 159 6.75 2.00 27.80
C VAL A 159 5.35 2.58 28.12
N GLU A 160 5.21 3.90 28.10
CA GLU A 160 3.90 4.57 28.33
C GLU A 160 2.89 4.22 27.23
N LEU A 161 3.32 4.10 25.98
CA LEU A 161 2.45 3.65 24.89
C LEU A 161 1.95 2.22 25.12
N ILE A 162 2.84 1.30 25.51
CA ILE A 162 2.47 -0.09 25.81
C ILE A 162 1.49 -0.15 27.00
N ALA A 163 1.68 0.68 28.02
CA ALA A 163 0.78 0.75 29.15
C ALA A 163 -0.65 1.13 28.80
N ARG A 164 -0.88 1.86 27.69
CA ARG A 164 -2.24 2.25 27.24
C ARG A 164 -3.13 1.06 26.84
N PHE A 165 -2.52 -0.07 26.46
CA PHE A 165 -3.27 -1.24 25.96
C PHE A 165 -2.92 -2.55 26.65
N SER A 166 -1.90 -2.58 27.53
CA SER A 166 -1.45 -3.81 28.19
C SER A 166 -2.47 -4.40 29.18
N ASP A 167 -3.35 -3.56 29.75
CA ASP A 167 -4.40 -3.97 30.69
C ASP A 167 -5.66 -4.49 29.98
N ARG A 168 -5.75 -4.33 28.67
CA ARG A 168 -6.92 -4.74 27.91
C ARG A 168 -6.86 -6.23 27.57
N PRO A 169 -8.01 -6.94 27.60
CA PRO A 169 -8.05 -8.32 27.14
C PRO A 169 -7.74 -8.39 25.64
N LEU A 170 -7.27 -9.54 25.17
CA LEU A 170 -7.15 -9.78 23.74
C LEU A 170 -8.53 -9.79 23.08
N ASP A 171 -8.67 -9.19 21.91
CA ASP A 171 -9.90 -9.21 21.11
C ASP A 171 -10.22 -10.61 20.58
N PHE A 172 -9.20 -11.48 20.48
CA PHE A 172 -9.28 -12.87 20.04
C PHE A 172 -7.98 -13.61 20.37
N ALA A 173 -8.03 -14.93 20.34
CA ALA A 173 -6.85 -15.77 20.55
C ALA A 173 -5.81 -15.55 19.43
N PRO A 174 -4.50 -15.47 19.76
CA PRO A 174 -3.43 -15.28 18.78
C PRO A 174 -3.53 -16.28 17.62
N GLY A 175 -3.40 -15.81 16.39
CA GLY A 175 -3.52 -16.59 15.16
C GLY A 175 -4.95 -16.85 14.67
N ALA A 176 -6.00 -16.58 15.47
CA ALA A 176 -7.37 -16.95 15.13
C ALA A 176 -7.96 -16.13 13.96
N ARG A 177 -7.69 -14.85 13.91
CA ARG A 177 -8.16 -13.95 12.82
C ARG A 177 -7.19 -12.79 12.58
N PHE A 178 -7.42 -12.08 11.49
CA PHE A 178 -6.75 -10.82 11.18
C PHE A 178 -7.53 -9.65 11.80
N ALA A 179 -6.80 -8.74 12.46
CA ALA A 179 -7.29 -7.41 12.85
C ALA A 179 -6.10 -6.44 12.89
N TYR A 180 -6.12 -5.45 12.01
CA TYR A 180 -5.06 -4.46 11.92
C TYR A 180 -4.88 -3.73 13.25
N SER A 181 -3.66 -3.70 13.79
CA SER A 181 -3.36 -3.10 15.08
C SER A 181 -2.02 -2.36 15.08
N ASN A 182 -2.06 -1.05 15.32
CA ASN A 182 -0.86 -0.24 15.52
C ASN A 182 -0.13 -0.64 16.81
N SER A 183 -0.86 -1.10 17.85
CA SER A 183 -0.27 -1.59 19.09
C SER A 183 0.75 -2.70 18.85
N GLY A 184 0.48 -3.61 17.89
CA GLY A 184 1.42 -4.66 17.51
C GLY A 184 2.76 -4.10 17.00
N TYR A 185 2.73 -3.01 16.25
CA TYR A 185 3.94 -2.39 15.70
C TYR A 185 4.68 -1.50 16.71
N ILE A 186 3.98 -0.98 17.74
CA ILE A 186 4.64 -0.41 18.93
C ILE A 186 5.44 -1.49 19.65
N LEU A 187 4.85 -2.68 19.86
CA LEU A 187 5.57 -3.80 20.48
C LEU A 187 6.76 -4.28 19.63
N LEU A 188 6.64 -4.29 18.31
CA LEU A 188 7.77 -4.62 17.42
C LEU A 188 8.91 -3.62 17.55
N SER A 189 8.64 -2.31 17.75
CA SER A 189 9.69 -1.33 18.07
C SER A 189 10.43 -1.69 19.36
N ALA A 190 9.69 -2.00 20.43
CA ALA A 190 10.27 -2.41 21.71
C ALA A 190 11.07 -3.71 21.58
N ILE A 191 10.61 -4.68 20.80
CA ILE A 191 11.33 -5.94 20.52
C ILE A 191 12.64 -5.67 19.77
N ILE A 192 12.62 -4.78 18.77
CA ILE A 192 13.83 -4.36 18.04
C ILE A 192 14.84 -3.73 19.01
N GLU A 193 14.39 -2.84 19.89
CA GLU A 193 15.24 -2.19 20.89
C GLU A 193 15.84 -3.19 21.87
N ALA A 194 15.04 -4.11 22.41
CA ALA A 194 15.48 -5.13 23.33
C ALA A 194 16.48 -6.13 22.69
N ALA A 195 16.23 -6.54 21.45
CA ALA A 195 17.07 -7.52 20.76
C ALA A 195 18.36 -6.92 20.18
N SER A 196 18.36 -5.63 19.84
CA SER A 196 19.51 -4.95 19.23
C SER A 196 20.37 -4.17 20.24
N GLY A 197 19.79 -3.70 21.33
CA GLY A 197 20.40 -2.76 22.26
C GLY A 197 20.50 -1.32 21.71
N GLN A 198 19.80 -1.01 20.62
CA GLN A 198 19.76 0.31 19.99
C GLN A 198 18.34 0.87 20.06
N THR A 199 18.17 2.20 20.00
CA THR A 199 16.83 2.76 19.79
C THR A 199 16.28 2.31 18.44
N TYR A 200 14.95 2.26 18.29
CA TYR A 200 14.32 1.95 17.01
C TYR A 200 14.82 2.87 15.88
N ALA A 201 14.91 4.17 16.16
CA ALA A 201 15.38 5.17 15.19
C ALA A 201 16.83 4.91 14.75
N ASP A 202 17.74 4.64 15.69
CA ASP A 202 19.14 4.35 15.39
C ASP A 202 19.28 3.04 14.62
N PHE A 203 18.53 2.01 15.01
CA PHE A 203 18.57 0.70 14.34
C PHE A 203 18.15 0.80 12.87
N VAL A 204 17.01 1.43 12.56
CA VAL A 204 16.55 1.56 11.17
C VAL A 204 17.48 2.44 10.34
N THR A 205 18.03 3.50 10.93
CA THR A 205 19.00 4.37 10.27
C THR A 205 20.29 3.62 9.91
N ALA A 206 20.87 2.94 10.87
CA ALA A 206 22.18 2.27 10.70
C ALA A 206 22.08 1.01 9.82
N ASN A 207 20.98 0.26 9.91
CA ASN A 207 20.88 -1.07 9.30
C ASN A 207 20.02 -1.11 8.03
N LEU A 208 19.15 -0.12 7.80
CA LEU A 208 18.29 -0.07 6.62
C LEU A 208 18.60 1.14 5.73
N PHE A 209 18.62 2.37 6.28
CA PHE A 209 18.77 3.57 5.47
C PHE A 209 20.21 3.79 4.99
N ALA A 210 21.18 3.76 5.89
CA ALA A 210 22.58 4.02 5.56
C ALA A 210 23.16 3.03 4.54
N PRO A 211 22.94 1.69 4.64
CA PRO A 211 23.43 0.74 3.64
C PRO A 211 22.85 0.92 2.24
N LEU A 212 21.68 1.54 2.13
CA LEU A 212 21.00 1.82 0.87
C LEU A 212 21.23 3.23 0.34
N GLY A 213 21.94 4.08 1.11
CA GLY A 213 22.16 5.48 0.75
C GLY A 213 20.89 6.34 0.82
N MET A 214 19.97 6.02 1.72
CA MET A 214 18.71 6.74 1.96
C MET A 214 18.98 7.89 2.94
N THR A 215 19.65 8.94 2.47
CA THR A 215 20.11 10.07 3.31
C THR A 215 19.01 11.07 3.66
N ASP A 216 17.87 11.00 2.98
CA ASP A 216 16.72 11.87 3.17
C ASP A 216 15.55 11.16 3.85
N SER A 217 15.85 10.03 4.51
CA SER A 217 14.92 9.22 5.29
C SER A 217 15.32 9.18 6.76
N GLY A 218 14.34 9.06 7.65
CA GLY A 218 14.62 9.00 9.09
C GLY A 218 13.36 8.83 9.93
N TYR A 219 13.58 8.85 11.25
CA TYR A 219 12.50 8.93 12.22
C TYR A 219 12.13 10.41 12.43
N ASP A 220 10.86 10.76 12.22
CA ASP A 220 10.40 12.13 12.39
C ASP A 220 10.33 12.49 13.87
N ARG A 221 10.91 13.63 14.21
CA ARG A 221 10.94 14.17 15.56
C ARG A 221 10.39 15.59 15.52
N HIS A 222 9.58 15.90 16.50
CA HIS A 222 8.97 17.22 16.62
C HIS A 222 10.02 18.32 16.81
N ASP A 223 11.06 18.05 17.60
CA ASP A 223 12.13 19.00 17.98
C ASP A 223 13.22 19.16 16.90
N ALA A 224 13.22 18.31 15.87
CA ALA A 224 14.23 18.38 14.81
C ALA A 224 13.87 19.38 13.72
N ILE A 225 14.85 20.25 13.38
CA ILE A 225 14.76 21.03 12.15
C ILE A 225 15.08 20.11 10.97
N LEU A 226 14.04 19.70 10.26
CA LEU A 226 14.16 18.84 9.10
C LEU A 226 13.98 19.65 7.81
N PRO A 227 15.08 19.97 7.08
CA PRO A 227 14.99 20.70 5.83
C PRO A 227 14.12 20.00 4.80
N ARG A 228 13.33 20.77 4.04
CA ARG A 228 12.43 20.26 2.98
C ARG A 228 11.29 19.34 3.48
N ARG A 229 10.94 19.38 4.78
CA ARG A 229 9.77 18.67 5.31
C ARG A 229 8.51 19.40 4.85
N ALA A 230 7.59 18.67 4.20
CA ALA A 230 6.28 19.21 3.86
C ALA A 230 5.46 19.52 5.11
N SER A 231 4.64 20.58 5.04
CA SER A 231 3.55 20.81 5.98
C SER A 231 2.37 19.89 5.63
N GLY A 232 1.67 19.38 6.65
CA GLY A 232 0.52 18.51 6.47
C GLY A 232 -0.79 19.29 6.43
N TYR A 233 -1.69 18.91 5.53
CA TYR A 233 -2.97 19.57 5.31
C TYR A 233 -4.12 18.56 5.32
N ALA A 234 -5.33 19.05 5.58
CA ALA A 234 -6.55 18.25 5.56
C ALA A 234 -7.72 19.01 4.90
N PRO A 235 -8.73 18.32 4.36
CA PRO A 235 -9.97 18.95 3.94
C PRO A 235 -10.70 19.54 5.17
N GLY A 236 -11.10 20.81 5.08
CA GLY A 236 -11.91 21.49 6.06
C GLY A 236 -13.28 21.86 5.50
N ALA A 237 -14.13 22.46 6.33
CA ALA A 237 -15.50 22.83 5.93
C ALA A 237 -15.57 23.83 4.77
N THR A 238 -14.56 24.70 4.65
CA THR A 238 -14.53 25.79 3.63
C THR A 238 -13.30 25.73 2.74
N GLY A 239 -12.62 24.59 2.65
CA GLY A 239 -11.41 24.41 1.86
C GLY A 239 -10.34 23.64 2.62
N ILE A 240 -9.09 23.73 2.17
CA ILE A 240 -7.96 23.05 2.77
C ILE A 240 -7.51 23.81 4.02
N VAL A 241 -7.26 23.08 5.10
CA VAL A 241 -6.78 23.60 6.38
C VAL A 241 -5.49 22.88 6.80
N ASN A 242 -4.74 23.44 7.77
CA ASN A 242 -3.66 22.71 8.41
C ASN A 242 -4.20 21.47 9.11
N ALA A 243 -3.49 20.35 8.98
CA ALA A 243 -3.86 19.12 9.65
C ALA A 243 -3.70 19.24 11.18
N ASP A 244 -4.42 18.39 11.90
CA ASP A 244 -4.27 18.26 13.34
C ASP A 244 -2.85 17.86 13.72
N TYR A 245 -2.47 18.20 14.95
CA TYR A 245 -1.16 17.83 15.49
C TYR A 245 -1.17 16.39 16.01
N VAL A 246 -0.11 15.67 15.71
CA VAL A 246 0.24 14.40 16.34
C VAL A 246 1.71 14.45 16.77
N ASP A 247 2.01 14.04 17.99
CA ASP A 247 3.38 13.89 18.45
C ASP A 247 4.00 12.63 17.83
N MET A 248 5.16 12.78 17.18
CA MET A 248 5.78 11.67 16.42
C MET A 248 6.40 10.58 17.30
N SER A 249 6.41 10.76 18.62
CA SER A 249 6.69 9.68 19.57
C SER A 249 5.55 8.65 19.66
N ILE A 250 4.32 9.01 19.24
CA ILE A 250 3.13 8.16 19.34
C ILE A 250 3.15 7.02 18.32
N PRO A 251 3.33 7.26 17.00
CA PRO A 251 3.24 6.18 16.00
C PRO A 251 4.47 5.26 16.00
N THR A 252 5.61 5.64 16.51
CA THR A 252 6.88 4.90 16.52
C THR A 252 7.06 4.00 15.28
N GLY A 253 7.36 2.70 15.42
CA GLY A 253 7.49 1.73 14.33
C GLY A 253 6.19 1.40 13.59
N ALA A 254 5.03 1.93 14.03
CA ALA A 254 3.78 1.85 13.29
C ALA A 254 3.62 2.96 12.25
N GLY A 255 4.34 4.12 12.40
CA GLY A 255 4.04 5.26 11.54
C GLY A 255 4.99 6.47 11.60
N ALA A 256 6.12 6.44 12.33
CA ALA A 256 6.91 7.65 12.61
C ALA A 256 8.01 7.97 11.60
N LEU A 257 8.18 7.19 10.54
CA LEU A 257 9.23 7.47 9.56
C LEU A 257 8.81 8.54 8.56
N TYR A 258 9.80 9.27 8.05
CA TYR A 258 9.69 10.14 6.89
C TYR A 258 10.64 9.67 5.79
N SER A 259 10.34 10.03 4.54
CA SER A 259 11.20 9.77 3.40
C SER A 259 10.87 10.69 2.22
N THR A 260 11.60 10.52 1.12
CA THR A 260 11.36 11.11 -0.20
C THR A 260 11.02 10.01 -1.22
N THR A 261 10.47 10.37 -2.37
CA THR A 261 10.23 9.40 -3.44
C THR A 261 11.51 8.75 -3.95
N HIS A 262 12.61 9.52 -4.00
CA HIS A 262 13.92 9.02 -4.42
C HIS A 262 14.50 7.99 -3.46
N ASP A 263 14.41 8.21 -2.16
CA ASP A 263 14.90 7.25 -1.16
C ASP A 263 14.04 6.00 -1.11
N LEU A 264 12.71 6.12 -1.28
CA LEU A 264 11.84 4.96 -1.36
C LEU A 264 12.11 4.10 -2.62
N LEU A 265 12.50 4.71 -3.73
CA LEU A 265 12.98 3.93 -4.89
C LEU A 265 14.25 3.14 -4.56
N LYS A 266 15.22 3.75 -3.84
CA LYS A 266 16.41 3.03 -3.34
C LYS A 266 16.04 1.90 -2.39
N TRP A 267 15.02 2.11 -1.54
CA TRP A 267 14.48 1.10 -0.66
C TRP A 267 13.97 -0.11 -1.42
N GLU A 268 13.06 0.07 -2.36
CA GLU A 268 12.48 -1.03 -3.13
C GLU A 268 13.53 -1.77 -3.94
N GLN A 269 14.41 -1.04 -4.63
CA GLN A 269 15.52 -1.64 -5.37
C GLN A 269 16.49 -2.41 -4.46
N GLY A 270 16.72 -1.91 -3.24
CA GLY A 270 17.59 -2.56 -2.26
C GLY A 270 16.96 -3.80 -1.65
N LEU A 271 15.71 -3.71 -1.23
CA LEU A 271 14.98 -4.80 -0.59
C LEU A 271 14.75 -5.95 -1.57
N PHE A 272 14.11 -5.69 -2.71
CA PHE A 272 13.81 -6.70 -3.73
C PHE A 272 15.03 -7.11 -4.55
N GLY A 273 16.11 -6.31 -4.56
CA GLY A 273 17.40 -6.65 -5.12
C GLY A 273 18.28 -7.50 -4.21
N GLY A 274 17.80 -7.94 -3.04
CA GLY A 274 18.51 -8.85 -2.15
C GLY A 274 19.68 -8.20 -1.38
N ARG A 275 19.72 -6.87 -1.26
CA ARG A 275 20.78 -6.17 -0.52
C ARG A 275 20.53 -6.10 0.98
N VAL A 276 19.29 -6.34 1.43
CA VAL A 276 18.88 -6.20 2.84
C VAL A 276 18.62 -7.57 3.47
N LEU A 277 17.82 -8.39 2.82
CA LEU A 277 17.43 -9.70 3.32
C LEU A 277 17.87 -10.81 2.35
N ASN A 278 18.17 -12.00 2.91
CA ASN A 278 18.41 -13.18 2.12
C ASN A 278 17.11 -13.72 1.47
N PRO A 279 17.18 -14.63 0.48
CA PRO A 279 15.98 -15.14 -0.21
C PRO A 279 14.96 -15.82 0.71
N GLN A 280 15.40 -16.51 1.76
CA GLN A 280 14.50 -17.17 2.72
C GLN A 280 13.69 -16.14 3.51
N SER A 281 14.35 -15.10 4.04
CA SER A 281 13.72 -14.01 4.76
C SER A 281 12.78 -13.19 3.86
N MET A 282 13.18 -12.96 2.58
CA MET A 282 12.30 -12.29 1.61
C MET A 282 11.05 -13.11 1.30
N THR A 283 11.17 -14.42 1.17
CA THR A 283 10.01 -15.30 0.97
C THR A 283 9.08 -15.22 2.17
N ALA A 284 9.61 -15.33 3.39
CA ALA A 284 8.80 -15.23 4.61
C ALA A 284 8.11 -13.85 4.74
N LEU A 285 8.87 -12.76 4.47
CA LEU A 285 8.35 -11.39 4.52
C LEU A 285 7.16 -11.17 3.57
N THR A 286 7.20 -11.77 2.37
CA THR A 286 6.23 -11.54 1.28
C THR A 286 5.26 -12.70 1.06
N THR A 287 5.14 -13.63 2.01
CA THR A 287 4.13 -14.69 1.98
C THR A 287 2.92 -14.26 2.79
N PRO A 288 1.73 -14.13 2.17
CA PRO A 288 0.51 -13.78 2.89
C PRO A 288 0.20 -14.77 4.01
N VAL A 289 -0.19 -14.23 5.16
CA VAL A 289 -0.63 -15.01 6.33
C VAL A 289 -2.16 -15.06 6.37
N ARG A 290 -2.81 -13.89 6.26
CA ARG A 290 -4.28 -13.76 6.19
C ARG A 290 -4.65 -12.48 5.43
N ASN A 291 -5.79 -12.50 4.71
CA ASN A 291 -6.37 -11.33 4.03
C ASN A 291 -5.34 -10.59 3.14
N ASP A 292 -4.54 -11.36 2.39
CA ASP A 292 -3.45 -10.85 1.55
C ASP A 292 -2.38 -10.07 2.32
N TYR A 293 -2.44 -10.02 3.65
CA TYR A 293 -1.43 -9.39 4.49
C TYR A 293 -0.33 -10.38 4.86
N ALA A 294 0.90 -9.99 4.57
CA ALA A 294 2.11 -10.73 4.92
C ALA A 294 2.72 -10.15 6.21
N MET A 295 3.98 -9.74 6.19
CA MET A 295 4.66 -9.11 7.34
C MET A 295 4.93 -7.64 7.03
N GLY A 296 4.02 -6.75 7.46
CA GLY A 296 4.13 -5.30 7.20
C GLY A 296 3.87 -4.88 5.76
N LEU A 297 3.34 -5.77 4.93
CA LEU A 297 3.11 -5.62 3.50
C LEU A 297 1.83 -6.35 3.10
N LEU A 298 1.13 -5.81 2.11
CA LEU A 298 0.06 -6.48 1.39
C LEU A 298 0.62 -7.11 0.11
N VAL A 299 0.10 -8.27 -0.26
CA VAL A 299 0.54 -9.00 -1.46
C VAL A 299 -0.67 -9.39 -2.29
N ALA A 300 -0.87 -8.70 -3.40
CA ALA A 300 -1.90 -9.03 -4.37
C ALA A 300 -1.34 -9.92 -5.49
N GLN A 301 -2.19 -10.80 -6.00
CA GLN A 301 -1.93 -11.61 -7.20
C GLN A 301 -3.03 -11.30 -8.21
N ALA A 302 -2.66 -10.79 -9.37
CA ALA A 302 -3.58 -10.53 -10.47
C ALA A 302 -2.90 -10.89 -11.79
N ASP A 303 -3.59 -11.65 -12.66
CA ASP A 303 -3.10 -12.06 -13.99
C ASP A 303 -1.72 -12.72 -13.96
N GLY A 304 -1.45 -13.53 -12.92
CA GLY A 304 -0.16 -14.18 -12.73
C GLY A 304 0.99 -13.26 -12.30
N LYS A 305 0.70 -11.97 -12.05
CA LYS A 305 1.67 -11.00 -11.57
C LYS A 305 1.49 -10.72 -10.08
N LYS A 306 2.60 -10.66 -9.36
CA LYS A 306 2.65 -10.32 -7.93
C LYS A 306 2.79 -8.81 -7.79
N LEU A 307 2.00 -8.21 -6.88
CA LEU A 307 2.18 -6.85 -6.45
C LEU A 307 2.37 -6.84 -4.93
N VAL A 308 3.48 -6.29 -4.48
CA VAL A 308 3.74 -6.06 -3.06
C VAL A 308 3.53 -4.59 -2.79
N TRP A 309 2.68 -4.24 -1.82
CA TRP A 309 2.30 -2.85 -1.61
C TRP A 309 1.91 -2.57 -0.15
N HIS A 310 1.86 -1.32 0.19
CA HIS A 310 1.20 -0.83 1.40
C HIS A 310 0.82 0.64 1.20
N ASN A 311 -0.15 1.11 1.97
CA ASN A 311 -0.47 2.52 2.07
C ASN A 311 -0.15 3.07 3.46
N GLY A 312 -0.22 4.38 3.61
CA GLY A 312 -0.01 5.06 4.88
C GLY A 312 -0.97 6.22 5.05
N ALA A 313 -1.43 6.41 6.29
CA ALA A 313 -2.20 7.56 6.70
C ALA A 313 -1.72 8.02 8.07
N ILE A 314 -1.54 9.31 8.21
CA ILE A 314 -1.26 10.05 9.45
C ILE A 314 -1.74 11.47 9.23
N GLU A 315 -1.88 12.25 10.29
CA GLU A 315 -2.35 13.64 10.22
C GLU A 315 -1.57 14.45 9.17
N GLY A 316 -2.28 14.94 8.16
CA GLY A 316 -1.74 15.72 7.05
C GLY A 316 -1.10 14.93 5.92
N PHE A 317 -0.98 13.60 6.02
CA PHE A 317 -0.26 12.80 5.03
C PHE A 317 -0.98 11.50 4.72
N ASN A 318 -1.13 11.22 3.42
CA ASN A 318 -1.50 9.90 2.93
C ASN A 318 -0.47 9.46 1.88
N THR A 319 -0.11 8.19 1.91
CA THR A 319 0.98 7.66 1.10
C THR A 319 0.60 6.30 0.51
N TYR A 320 1.19 5.98 -0.63
CA TYR A 320 1.05 4.66 -1.27
C TYR A 320 2.38 4.26 -1.88
N MET A 321 2.75 2.99 -1.73
CA MET A 321 3.92 2.43 -2.37
C MET A 321 3.63 1.00 -2.81
N ALA A 322 4.02 0.68 -4.05
CA ALA A 322 3.85 -0.64 -4.62
C ALA A 322 5.03 -1.04 -5.49
N TYR A 323 5.39 -2.32 -5.43
CA TYR A 323 6.44 -2.92 -6.23
C TYR A 323 5.97 -4.21 -6.89
N ASP A 324 6.19 -4.29 -8.21
CA ASP A 324 6.03 -5.53 -8.97
C ASP A 324 7.42 -6.17 -9.18
N PRO A 325 7.74 -7.28 -8.49
CA PRO A 325 9.05 -7.90 -8.62
C PRO A 325 9.29 -8.57 -9.97
N GLY A 326 8.23 -8.82 -10.76
CA GLY A 326 8.34 -9.50 -12.05
C GLY A 326 8.98 -8.63 -13.14
N ASP A 327 8.57 -7.36 -13.22
CA ASP A 327 9.12 -6.39 -14.18
C ASP A 327 9.84 -5.22 -13.49
N ARG A 328 10.05 -5.32 -12.19
CA ARG A 328 10.73 -4.33 -11.34
C ARG A 328 10.11 -2.94 -11.45
N THR A 329 8.78 -2.90 -11.46
CA THR A 329 8.02 -1.66 -11.48
C THR A 329 7.80 -1.17 -10.05
N ALA A 330 8.23 0.06 -9.78
CA ALA A 330 8.01 0.80 -8.54
C ALA A 330 6.99 1.91 -8.80
N VAL A 331 6.01 2.05 -7.92
CA VAL A 331 5.05 3.17 -7.89
C VAL A 331 5.04 3.75 -6.49
N ILE A 332 5.39 5.02 -6.36
CA ILE A 332 5.50 5.74 -5.09
C ILE A 332 4.67 7.01 -5.19
N VAL A 333 3.71 7.19 -4.30
CA VAL A 333 2.85 8.37 -4.20
C VAL A 333 2.88 8.87 -2.76
N LEU A 334 3.44 10.04 -2.54
CA LEU A 334 3.56 10.67 -1.22
C LEU A 334 2.75 11.96 -1.22
N GLY A 335 1.67 12.01 -0.42
CA GLY A 335 0.79 13.16 -0.32
C GLY A 335 0.91 13.88 1.01
N ASN A 336 0.84 15.23 0.97
CA ASN A 336 0.75 16.09 2.16
C ASN A 336 -0.63 16.75 2.31
N LEU A 337 -1.65 16.11 1.76
CA LEU A 337 -3.06 16.43 1.94
C LEU A 337 -3.81 15.15 2.27
N ASN A 338 -4.52 15.12 3.41
CA ASN A 338 -5.31 13.95 3.78
C ASN A 338 -6.44 13.68 2.78
N GLY A 339 -6.61 12.42 2.41
CA GLY A 339 -7.64 11.96 1.48
C GLY A 339 -7.26 10.65 0.82
N GLU A 340 -8.17 10.14 -0.01
CA GLU A 340 -7.99 8.85 -0.69
C GLU A 340 -7.14 8.93 -1.98
N ALA A 341 -6.73 10.14 -2.37
CA ALA A 341 -6.07 10.34 -3.66
C ALA A 341 -4.78 9.52 -3.82
N PRO A 342 -3.87 9.40 -2.84
CA PRO A 342 -2.67 8.57 -3.00
C PRO A 342 -2.96 7.10 -3.31
N ASP A 343 -3.97 6.50 -2.70
CA ASP A 343 -4.37 5.11 -2.98
C ASP A 343 -4.92 4.97 -4.40
N LYS A 344 -5.81 5.89 -4.82
CA LYS A 344 -6.41 5.90 -6.16
C LYS A 344 -5.36 6.13 -7.25
N LEU A 345 -4.48 7.11 -7.04
CA LEU A 345 -3.38 7.41 -7.95
C LEU A 345 -2.39 6.25 -8.03
N GLY A 346 -2.06 5.65 -6.88
CA GLY A 346 -1.17 4.49 -6.83
C GLY A 346 -1.71 3.32 -7.67
N ALA A 347 -2.98 2.95 -7.49
CA ALA A 347 -3.63 1.90 -8.28
C ALA A 347 -3.68 2.23 -9.78
N ALA A 348 -4.03 3.49 -10.14
CA ALA A 348 -4.06 3.94 -11.52
C ALA A 348 -2.66 3.90 -12.18
N LEU A 349 -1.63 4.34 -11.46
CA LEU A 349 -0.25 4.35 -11.94
C LEU A 349 0.31 2.92 -12.09
N VAL A 350 -0.03 1.99 -11.19
CA VAL A 350 0.29 0.57 -11.35
C VAL A 350 -0.35 0.01 -12.62
N THR A 351 -1.63 0.33 -12.87
CA THR A 351 -2.34 -0.08 -14.10
C THR A 351 -1.65 0.44 -15.34
N LEU A 352 -1.34 1.74 -15.41
CA LEU A 352 -0.64 2.37 -16.54
C LEU A 352 0.77 1.81 -16.72
N ALA A 353 1.52 1.63 -15.63
CA ALA A 353 2.87 1.07 -15.68
C ALA A 353 2.89 -0.37 -16.18
N ARG A 354 1.81 -1.11 -16.03
CA ARG A 354 1.62 -2.47 -16.59
C ARG A 354 1.06 -2.49 -18.00
N GLY A 355 0.84 -1.31 -18.63
CA GLY A 355 0.31 -1.18 -20.00
C GLY A 355 -1.21 -1.25 -20.08
N GLY A 356 -1.91 -1.11 -18.95
CA GLY A 356 -3.35 -0.97 -18.91
C GLY A 356 -3.82 0.46 -19.22
N THR A 357 -5.12 0.69 -19.19
CA THR A 357 -5.74 1.99 -19.49
C THR A 357 -6.45 2.54 -18.25
N VAL A 358 -6.43 3.86 -18.09
CA VAL A 358 -7.13 4.59 -17.03
C VAL A 358 -7.93 5.70 -17.68
N THR A 359 -9.23 5.77 -17.39
CA THR A 359 -10.14 6.81 -17.91
C THR A 359 -10.30 7.91 -16.86
N LEU A 360 -10.03 9.15 -17.23
CA LEU A 360 -10.22 10.29 -16.32
C LEU A 360 -11.73 10.61 -16.17
N PRO A 361 -12.15 11.14 -15.00
CA PRO A 361 -13.53 11.59 -14.82
C PRO A 361 -14.01 12.58 -15.90
N SER A 362 -13.13 13.48 -16.37
CA SER A 362 -13.41 14.45 -17.41
C SER A 362 -13.59 13.85 -18.83
N GLU A 363 -13.11 12.63 -19.05
CA GLU A 363 -13.24 11.91 -20.33
C GLU A 363 -14.50 11.06 -20.40
N ARG A 364 -15.15 10.82 -19.25
CA ARG A 364 -16.38 10.03 -19.19
C ARG A 364 -17.53 10.81 -19.86
N ARG A 365 -18.19 10.17 -20.76
CA ARG A 365 -19.36 10.74 -21.45
C ARG A 365 -20.60 10.00 -21.00
N ALA A 366 -21.54 10.75 -20.44
CA ALA A 366 -22.84 10.21 -20.10
C ALA A 366 -23.60 9.80 -21.39
N VAL A 367 -24.10 8.58 -21.39
CA VAL A 367 -24.96 8.05 -22.45
C VAL A 367 -26.39 8.01 -21.91
N ALA A 368 -27.34 8.49 -22.70
CA ALA A 368 -28.76 8.37 -22.39
C ALA A 368 -29.24 6.97 -22.76
N LEU A 369 -29.74 6.22 -21.76
CA LEU A 369 -30.36 4.92 -21.95
C LEU A 369 -31.90 5.04 -21.84
N SER A 370 -32.62 4.21 -22.57
CA SER A 370 -34.07 4.17 -22.46
C SER A 370 -34.54 3.61 -21.12
N PRO A 371 -35.72 4.01 -20.61
CA PRO A 371 -36.27 3.46 -19.37
C PRO A 371 -36.36 1.94 -19.35
N ASP A 372 -36.61 1.31 -20.48
CA ASP A 372 -36.69 -0.15 -20.56
C ASP A 372 -35.33 -0.83 -20.39
N VAL A 373 -34.26 -0.22 -20.92
CA VAL A 373 -32.88 -0.68 -20.69
C VAL A 373 -32.51 -0.52 -19.23
N LEU A 374 -32.83 0.62 -18.59
CA LEU A 374 -32.53 0.84 -17.17
C LEU A 374 -33.25 -0.15 -16.26
N LYS A 375 -34.51 -0.49 -16.54
CA LYS A 375 -35.29 -1.49 -15.79
C LYS A 375 -34.67 -2.88 -15.84
N ALA A 376 -33.96 -3.24 -16.91
CA ALA A 376 -33.30 -4.55 -16.98
C ALA A 376 -32.25 -4.77 -15.89
N TYR A 377 -31.68 -3.70 -15.34
CA TYR A 377 -30.65 -3.76 -14.29
C TYR A 377 -31.20 -3.78 -12.88
N GLU A 378 -32.50 -3.52 -12.65
CA GLU A 378 -33.10 -3.54 -11.31
C GLU A 378 -32.94 -4.91 -10.67
N GLY A 379 -32.58 -4.91 -9.38
CA GLY A 379 -32.41 -6.15 -8.61
C GLY A 379 -31.49 -5.99 -7.42
N VAL A 380 -31.30 -7.07 -6.69
CA VAL A 380 -30.36 -7.19 -5.58
C VAL A 380 -29.17 -8.01 -6.04
N TYR A 381 -27.97 -7.50 -5.81
CA TYR A 381 -26.71 -8.12 -6.23
C TYR A 381 -25.83 -8.38 -5.02
N ASN A 382 -25.57 -9.65 -4.71
CA ASN A 382 -24.84 -10.03 -3.49
C ASN A 382 -23.34 -10.01 -3.72
N LEU A 383 -22.64 -9.10 -3.05
CA LEU A 383 -21.16 -9.01 -3.01
C LEU A 383 -20.58 -9.91 -1.91
N ALA A 384 -21.31 -10.08 -0.80
CA ALA A 384 -20.96 -10.94 0.34
C ALA A 384 -22.23 -11.39 1.06
N PRO A 385 -22.19 -12.39 1.96
CA PRO A 385 -23.37 -12.89 2.67
C PRO A 385 -24.21 -11.83 3.40
N THR A 386 -23.58 -10.74 3.86
CA THR A 386 -24.22 -9.65 4.59
C THR A 386 -24.12 -8.31 3.87
N PHE A 387 -23.65 -8.28 2.61
CA PHE A 387 -23.42 -7.05 1.87
C PHE A 387 -23.89 -7.18 0.43
N ALA A 388 -24.84 -6.36 0.03
CA ALA A 388 -25.44 -6.36 -1.30
C ALA A 388 -25.57 -4.93 -1.84
N LEU A 389 -25.66 -4.81 -3.17
CA LEU A 389 -26.09 -3.62 -3.87
C LEU A 389 -27.54 -3.83 -4.35
N THR A 390 -28.43 -2.91 -3.97
CA THR A 390 -29.77 -2.82 -4.54
C THR A 390 -29.75 -1.80 -5.67
N ILE A 391 -30.09 -2.23 -6.86
CA ILE A 391 -30.21 -1.40 -8.06
C ILE A 391 -31.68 -1.15 -8.35
N SER A 392 -32.06 0.10 -8.46
CA SER A 392 -33.46 0.52 -8.71
C SER A 392 -33.54 1.70 -9.67
N VAL A 393 -34.67 1.89 -10.33
CA VAL A 393 -34.95 3.07 -11.16
C VAL A 393 -35.82 4.03 -10.37
N VAL A 394 -35.33 5.25 -10.13
CA VAL A 394 -36.05 6.32 -9.44
C VAL A 394 -36.00 7.56 -10.33
N ASP A 395 -37.15 8.14 -10.64
CA ASP A 395 -37.29 9.34 -11.49
C ASP A 395 -36.52 9.24 -12.82
N GLY A 396 -36.53 8.04 -13.44
CA GLY A 396 -35.87 7.78 -14.71
C GLY A 396 -34.35 7.63 -14.65
N LYS A 397 -33.76 7.56 -13.42
CA LYS A 397 -32.35 7.36 -13.18
C LYS A 397 -32.11 6.02 -12.49
N LEU A 398 -31.04 5.34 -12.88
CA LEU A 398 -30.58 4.15 -12.19
C LEU A 398 -29.89 4.56 -10.89
N MET A 399 -30.27 3.93 -9.78
CA MET A 399 -29.73 4.19 -8.44
C MET A 399 -29.06 2.92 -7.92
N ALA A 400 -27.95 3.07 -7.21
CA ALA A 400 -27.29 1.99 -6.47
C ALA A 400 -27.29 2.30 -4.98
N GLN A 401 -27.73 1.35 -4.18
CA GLN A 401 -27.74 1.43 -2.72
C GLN A 401 -27.00 0.24 -2.12
N ALA A 402 -25.89 0.47 -1.45
CA ALA A 402 -25.20 -0.54 -0.68
C ALA A 402 -25.90 -0.76 0.67
N THR A 403 -25.80 -1.97 1.23
CA THR A 403 -26.38 -2.32 2.53
C THR A 403 -25.97 -1.31 3.60
N GLY A 404 -26.95 -0.67 4.24
CA GLY A 404 -26.75 0.30 5.30
C GLY A 404 -26.28 1.69 4.85
N GLN A 405 -26.25 1.97 3.53
CA GLN A 405 -25.80 3.25 2.98
C GLN A 405 -26.94 3.95 2.22
N PRO A 406 -26.83 5.28 1.98
CA PRO A 406 -27.75 5.99 1.11
C PRO A 406 -27.64 5.52 -0.35
N ALA A 407 -28.70 5.76 -1.13
CA ALA A 407 -28.71 5.48 -2.56
C ALA A 407 -28.01 6.60 -3.35
N PHE A 408 -27.22 6.25 -4.34
CA PHE A 408 -26.52 7.17 -5.23
C PHE A 408 -26.92 6.93 -6.68
N ALA A 409 -27.00 8.01 -7.46
CA ALA A 409 -27.30 7.93 -8.89
C ALA A 409 -26.13 7.34 -9.67
N LEU A 410 -26.45 6.40 -10.56
CA LEU A 410 -25.55 5.83 -11.56
C LEU A 410 -25.68 6.60 -12.87
N THR A 411 -24.56 6.99 -13.44
CA THR A 411 -24.49 7.59 -14.77
C THR A 411 -23.98 6.55 -15.75
N ALA A 412 -24.74 6.28 -16.82
CA ALA A 412 -24.30 5.35 -17.85
C ALA A 412 -23.17 5.97 -18.69
N GLU A 413 -22.09 5.24 -18.94
CA GLU A 413 -21.06 5.55 -19.94
C GLU A 413 -21.11 4.60 -21.15
N ALA A 414 -21.76 3.46 -20.98
CA ALA A 414 -22.15 2.54 -22.05
C ALA A 414 -23.41 1.78 -21.61
N GLU A 415 -23.97 0.91 -22.48
CA GLU A 415 -25.19 0.16 -22.16
C GLU A 415 -25.08 -0.61 -20.85
N ASP A 416 -23.98 -1.36 -20.62
CA ASP A 416 -23.78 -2.17 -19.41
C ASP A 416 -22.76 -1.55 -18.41
N ALA A 417 -22.22 -0.35 -18.68
CA ALA A 417 -21.21 0.29 -17.87
C ALA A 417 -21.70 1.61 -17.27
N PHE A 418 -21.58 1.74 -15.96
CA PHE A 418 -22.03 2.88 -15.19
C PHE A 418 -20.96 3.35 -14.19
N TYR A 419 -21.00 4.64 -13.86
CA TYR A 419 -20.14 5.20 -12.83
C TYR A 419 -20.94 6.03 -11.82
N LEU A 420 -20.42 6.15 -10.61
CA LEU A 420 -20.93 7.04 -9.59
C LEU A 420 -20.11 8.33 -9.58
N THR A 421 -20.79 9.47 -9.46
CA THR A 421 -20.12 10.77 -9.30
C THR A 421 -19.86 11.12 -7.84
N ALA A 422 -20.66 10.57 -6.92
CA ALA A 422 -20.56 10.84 -5.47
C ALA A 422 -19.42 10.07 -4.81
N VAL A 423 -19.07 8.90 -5.34
CA VAL A 423 -17.98 8.05 -4.89
C VAL A 423 -17.26 7.50 -6.11
N ASP A 424 -15.95 7.27 -5.99
CA ASP A 424 -15.19 6.68 -7.10
C ASP A 424 -15.47 5.18 -7.16
N ALA A 425 -16.55 4.83 -7.85
CA ALA A 425 -16.94 3.47 -8.09
C ALA A 425 -17.58 3.34 -9.49
N GLN A 426 -17.37 2.20 -10.11
CA GLN A 426 -17.92 1.85 -11.39
C GLN A 426 -18.64 0.52 -11.27
N ILE A 427 -19.68 0.34 -12.08
CA ILE A 427 -20.43 -0.92 -12.16
C ILE A 427 -20.49 -1.34 -13.62
N THR A 428 -20.05 -2.57 -13.88
CA THR A 428 -20.25 -3.23 -15.16
C THR A 428 -21.23 -4.37 -14.95
N PHE A 429 -22.40 -4.31 -15.63
CA PHE A 429 -23.36 -5.41 -15.57
C PHE A 429 -22.92 -6.55 -16.49
N THR A 430 -23.15 -7.78 -16.03
CA THR A 430 -22.86 -9.00 -16.79
C THR A 430 -24.14 -9.63 -17.30
N ARG A 431 -24.08 -10.17 -18.53
CA ARG A 431 -25.25 -10.82 -19.18
C ARG A 431 -24.94 -12.28 -19.42
N ASN A 432 -25.97 -13.11 -19.33
CA ASN A 432 -25.90 -14.51 -19.71
C ASN A 432 -25.97 -14.68 -21.25
N ALA A 433 -25.85 -15.91 -21.73
CA ALA A 433 -25.89 -16.24 -23.15
C ALA A 433 -27.22 -15.86 -23.85
N ALA A 434 -28.30 -15.65 -23.11
CA ALA A 434 -29.60 -15.19 -23.61
C ALA A 434 -29.75 -13.64 -23.61
N GLY A 435 -28.70 -12.91 -23.20
CA GLY A 435 -28.69 -11.44 -23.11
C GLY A 435 -29.33 -10.88 -21.83
N ALA A 436 -29.79 -11.69 -20.91
CA ALA A 436 -30.37 -11.23 -19.65
C ALA A 436 -29.28 -10.87 -18.63
N VAL A 437 -29.50 -9.81 -17.87
CA VAL A 437 -28.58 -9.38 -16.79
C VAL A 437 -28.58 -10.44 -15.67
N GLU A 438 -27.43 -11.06 -15.45
CA GLU A 438 -27.24 -12.12 -14.43
C GLU A 438 -26.39 -11.67 -13.23
N GLY A 439 -25.65 -10.57 -13.35
CA GLY A 439 -24.78 -10.09 -12.31
C GLY A 439 -24.23 -8.70 -12.60
N LEU A 440 -23.32 -8.28 -11.75
CA LEU A 440 -22.51 -7.08 -11.95
C LEU A 440 -21.09 -7.28 -11.40
N ILE A 441 -20.17 -6.43 -11.82
CA ILE A 441 -18.85 -6.26 -11.22
C ILE A 441 -18.81 -4.84 -10.66
N LEU A 442 -18.59 -4.70 -9.35
CA LEU A 442 -18.32 -3.42 -8.73
C LEU A 442 -16.79 -3.19 -8.75
N HIS A 443 -16.36 -2.15 -9.45
CA HIS A 443 -14.97 -1.67 -9.50
C HIS A 443 -14.82 -0.55 -8.50
N GLN A 444 -14.11 -0.79 -7.39
CA GLN A 444 -13.89 0.21 -6.34
C GLN A 444 -12.59 -0.03 -5.60
N GLY A 445 -11.84 1.05 -5.34
CA GLY A 445 -10.57 0.98 -4.61
C GLY A 445 -9.52 0.07 -5.27
N GLY A 446 -9.51 0.01 -6.62
CA GLY A 446 -8.60 -0.85 -7.39
C GLY A 446 -8.94 -2.35 -7.32
N ARG A 447 -10.14 -2.72 -6.88
CA ARG A 447 -10.62 -4.11 -6.77
C ARG A 447 -11.86 -4.32 -7.62
N ASP A 448 -11.92 -5.48 -8.25
CA ASP A 448 -13.10 -5.99 -8.96
C ASP A 448 -13.86 -6.95 -8.05
N MET A 449 -15.08 -6.59 -7.72
CA MET A 449 -15.95 -7.37 -6.84
C MET A 449 -17.16 -7.88 -7.62
N PRO A 450 -17.13 -9.13 -8.11
CA PRO A 450 -18.25 -9.71 -8.83
C PRO A 450 -19.42 -10.00 -7.88
N ALA A 451 -20.65 -9.72 -8.34
CA ALA A 451 -21.89 -9.98 -7.63
C ALA A 451 -22.91 -10.66 -8.55
N ARG A 452 -23.60 -11.67 -8.05
CA ARG A 452 -24.70 -12.32 -8.76
C ARG A 452 -26.01 -11.66 -8.39
N ARG A 453 -26.89 -11.53 -9.38
CA ARG A 453 -28.29 -11.10 -9.18
C ARG A 453 -29.03 -12.18 -8.40
N GLN A 454 -29.85 -11.79 -7.40
CA GLN A 454 -30.79 -12.67 -6.72
C GLN A 454 -31.94 -13.11 -7.60
#